data_e507d9f5c1816b6cad5fc1679e77f86c
#
_entry.id   e507d9f5c1816b6cad5fc1679e77f86c
#
_cell.length_a   1.000
_cell.length_b   1.000
_cell.length_c   1.000
_cell.angle_alpha   90.00
_cell.angle_beta   90.00
_cell.angle_gamma   90.00
#
_symmetry.space_group_name_H-M   'P 1'
#
loop_
_entity.id
_entity.type
_entity.pdbx_description
1 polymer ?
#
loop_
_entity_poly.entity_id
_entity_poly.type
_entity_poly.pdbx_seq_one_letter_code
_entity_poly.pdbx_strand_id
1 'polypeptide(L)'
;MTEPAFTSFINLAADRLGAETVLCSDDFFAKKENLLKPGRGIFIPGKYTDRGKWMDGWESRRKRTGGHDWCIIQLATPGIIHGVDIDTNHFLGNHPPHASIEACYIQNTKKIKWPKIE
;
A
#
# COMPACT_ATOMS: atom_id res chain seq x y z
N MET A 1 -17.21 12.65 4.41
CA MET A 1 -15.83 12.99 4.81
C MET A 1 -15.18 13.83 3.73
N THR A 2 -14.55 14.93 4.12
CA THR A 2 -13.88 15.83 3.19
C THR A 2 -12.50 15.29 2.83
N GLU A 3 -12.16 15.32 1.55
CA GLU A 3 -10.81 14.94 1.10
C GLU A 3 -9.79 15.97 1.59
N PRO A 4 -8.61 15.55 2.06
CA PRO A 4 -7.55 16.50 2.41
C PRO A 4 -7.12 17.34 1.19
N ALA A 5 -6.70 18.58 1.43
CA ALA A 5 -6.37 19.51 0.35
C ALA A 5 -5.25 18.98 -0.58
N PHE A 6 -4.26 18.28 -0.04
CA PHE A 6 -3.16 17.77 -0.86
C PHE A 6 -3.60 16.70 -1.87
N THR A 7 -4.76 16.09 -1.71
CA THR A 7 -5.25 15.08 -2.66
C THR A 7 -5.61 15.67 -4.03
N SER A 8 -5.65 17.00 -4.15
CA SER A 8 -5.81 17.66 -5.45
C SER A 8 -4.52 17.60 -6.29
N PHE A 9 -3.37 17.34 -5.69
CA PHE A 9 -2.13 17.13 -6.42
C PHE A 9 -2.09 15.76 -7.08
N ILE A 10 -1.14 15.58 -8.00
CA ILE A 10 -0.95 14.30 -8.70
C ILE A 10 -0.57 13.23 -7.67
N ASN A 11 -1.24 12.09 -7.74
CA ASN A 11 -0.90 10.95 -6.90
C ASN A 11 0.31 10.21 -7.49
N LEU A 12 1.48 10.44 -6.92
CA LEU A 12 2.72 9.81 -7.38
C LEU A 12 2.77 8.31 -7.12
N ALA A 13 1.87 7.79 -6.29
CA ALA A 13 1.76 6.36 -6.00
C ALA A 13 0.73 5.65 -6.90
N ALA A 14 0.20 6.32 -7.91
CA ALA A 14 -0.77 5.70 -8.81
C ALA A 14 -0.11 4.71 -9.76
N ASP A 15 -0.62 3.48 -9.83
CA ASP A 15 -0.10 2.45 -10.72
C ASP A 15 -0.23 2.85 -12.20
N ARG A 16 -1.31 3.53 -12.56
CA ARG A 16 -1.54 4.02 -13.93
C ARG A 16 -0.48 5.02 -14.39
N LEU A 17 0.25 5.65 -13.48
CA LEU A 17 1.34 6.57 -13.78
C LEU A 17 2.71 5.89 -13.75
N GLY A 18 2.76 4.62 -13.41
CA GLY A 18 3.99 3.85 -13.38
C GLY A 18 4.54 3.55 -11.99
N ALA A 19 3.82 3.90 -10.92
CA ALA A 19 4.24 3.51 -9.57
C ALA A 19 4.13 2.00 -9.40
N GLU A 20 5.01 1.43 -8.60
CA GLU A 20 5.08 -0.02 -8.37
C GLU A 20 5.24 -0.33 -6.89
N THR A 21 4.56 -1.38 -6.42
CA THR A 21 4.84 -2.00 -5.14
C THR A 21 5.96 -3.00 -5.36
N VAL A 22 7.15 -2.66 -4.86
CA VAL A 22 8.36 -3.43 -5.16
C VAL A 22 8.43 -4.71 -4.33
N LEU A 23 8.13 -4.59 -3.04
CA LEU A 23 8.31 -5.68 -2.09
C LEU A 23 7.45 -5.43 -0.86
N CYS A 24 7.00 -6.48 -0.20
CA CYS A 24 6.30 -6.38 1.07
C CYS A 24 6.65 -7.54 1.99
N SER A 25 6.35 -7.40 3.27
CA SER A 25 6.58 -8.45 4.25
C SER A 25 5.64 -9.65 4.06
N ASP A 26 4.37 -9.39 3.76
CA ASP A 26 3.36 -10.42 3.54
C ASP A 26 2.15 -9.83 2.84
N ASP A 27 1.59 -10.55 1.87
CA ASP A 27 0.35 -10.15 1.18
C ASP A 27 -0.52 -11.37 0.86
N PHE A 28 -0.53 -12.33 1.77
CA PHE A 28 -1.19 -13.61 1.58
C PHE A 28 -2.68 -13.48 1.24
N PHE A 29 -3.43 -12.61 1.93
CA PHE A 29 -4.87 -12.50 1.74
C PHE A 29 -5.27 -11.57 0.59
N ALA A 30 -4.52 -10.48 0.38
CA ALA A 30 -4.76 -9.59 -0.74
C ALA A 30 -3.45 -8.91 -1.13
N LYS A 31 -3.15 -8.94 -2.42
CA LYS A 31 -1.84 -8.57 -2.96
C LYS A 31 -1.51 -7.09 -2.76
N LYS A 32 -0.23 -6.81 -2.55
CA LYS A 32 0.27 -5.45 -2.33
C LYS A 32 -0.04 -4.49 -3.48
N GLU A 33 -0.13 -4.99 -4.71
CA GLU A 33 -0.43 -4.17 -5.88
C GLU A 33 -1.77 -3.43 -5.77
N ASN A 34 -2.68 -3.93 -4.96
CA ASN A 34 -3.96 -3.26 -4.71
C ASN A 34 -3.82 -1.89 -4.03
N LEU A 35 -2.69 -1.62 -3.36
CA LEU A 35 -2.44 -0.32 -2.72
C LEU A 35 -2.43 0.84 -3.71
N LEU A 36 -2.05 0.60 -4.96
CA LEU A 36 -1.79 1.65 -5.93
C LEU A 36 -2.90 1.79 -6.96
N LYS A 37 -3.99 1.07 -6.81
CA LYS A 37 -5.17 1.16 -7.68
C LYS A 37 -5.84 2.52 -7.54
N PRO A 38 -6.49 3.03 -8.61
CA PRO A 38 -7.17 4.32 -8.54
C PRO A 38 -8.41 4.27 -7.64
N GLY A 39 -8.73 5.43 -7.08
CA GLY A 39 -9.94 5.63 -6.28
C GLY A 39 -9.84 5.07 -4.86
N ARG A 40 -10.92 5.22 -4.12
CA ARG A 40 -11.10 4.61 -2.81
C ARG A 40 -11.47 3.15 -3.01
N GLY A 41 -11.08 2.29 -2.09
CA GLY A 41 -11.41 0.89 -2.17
C GLY A 41 -12.91 0.62 -2.30
N ILE A 42 -13.25 -0.48 -2.94
CA ILE A 42 -14.64 -0.94 -3.06
C ILE A 42 -14.83 -2.22 -2.25
N PHE A 43 -16.08 -2.53 -1.95
CA PHE A 43 -16.44 -3.77 -1.30
C PHE A 43 -17.52 -4.50 -2.11
N ILE A 44 -17.30 -5.79 -2.37
CA ILE A 44 -18.25 -6.62 -3.08
C ILE A 44 -18.75 -7.71 -2.13
N PRO A 45 -19.99 -7.59 -1.61
CA PRO A 45 -20.54 -8.58 -0.71
C PRO A 45 -20.58 -9.97 -1.35
N GLY A 46 -20.22 -10.99 -0.58
CA GLY A 46 -20.28 -12.38 -1.03
C GLY A 46 -19.17 -12.81 -1.98
N LYS A 47 -18.23 -11.93 -2.32
CA LYS A 47 -17.08 -12.31 -3.15
C LYS A 47 -15.97 -12.88 -2.28
N TYR A 48 -15.48 -14.05 -2.68
CA TYR A 48 -14.41 -14.77 -1.97
C TYR A 48 -13.36 -15.22 -2.96
N THR A 49 -12.14 -15.43 -2.45
CA THR A 49 -11.05 -16.11 -3.15
C THR A 49 -10.75 -17.43 -2.44
N ASP A 50 -9.82 -18.19 -2.96
CA ASP A 50 -9.32 -19.39 -2.28
C ASP A 50 -8.62 -19.08 -0.94
N ARG A 51 -8.36 -17.82 -0.67
CA ARG A 51 -7.71 -17.34 0.57
C ARG A 51 -8.64 -16.60 1.51
N GLY A 52 -9.92 -16.56 1.21
CA GLY A 52 -10.93 -15.94 2.06
C GLY A 52 -11.71 -14.85 1.38
N LYS A 53 -12.28 -13.95 2.18
CA LYS A 53 -13.11 -12.85 1.70
C LYS A 53 -12.29 -11.89 0.83
N TRP A 54 -12.83 -11.56 -0.35
CA TRP A 54 -12.16 -10.61 -1.25
C TRP A 54 -12.16 -9.20 -0.65
N MET A 55 -10.98 -8.56 -0.65
CA MET A 55 -10.80 -7.19 -0.18
C MET A 55 -10.05 -6.39 -1.24
N ASP A 56 -10.46 -5.14 -1.43
CA ASP A 56 -9.82 -4.21 -2.35
C ASP A 56 -8.74 -3.41 -1.61
N GLY A 57 -7.61 -4.03 -1.39
CA GLY A 57 -6.48 -3.44 -0.70
C GLY A 57 -5.43 -4.48 -0.44
N TRP A 58 -4.38 -4.08 0.24
CA TRP A 58 -3.32 -4.97 0.68
C TRP A 58 -3.71 -5.58 2.02
N GLU A 59 -3.69 -6.91 2.12
CA GLU A 59 -4.02 -7.61 3.35
C GLU A 59 -3.00 -8.70 3.65
N SER A 60 -2.28 -8.52 4.74
CA SER A 60 -1.30 -9.49 5.25
C SER A 60 -1.97 -10.46 6.24
N ARG A 61 -1.29 -11.58 6.49
CA ARG A 61 -1.65 -12.46 7.59
C ARG A 61 -1.38 -11.75 8.92
N ARG A 62 -2.12 -12.14 9.95
CA ARG A 62 -1.87 -11.62 11.30
C ARG A 62 -0.45 -11.94 11.72
N LYS A 63 0.31 -10.90 12.08
CA LYS A 63 1.68 -11.06 12.55
C LYS A 63 1.66 -11.45 14.03
N ARG A 64 2.05 -12.67 14.31
CA ARG A 64 2.04 -13.22 15.68
C ARG A 64 3.41 -13.13 16.35
N THR A 65 4.40 -12.62 15.64
CA THR A 65 5.76 -12.37 16.13
C THR A 65 5.98 -10.87 16.30
N GLY A 66 7.07 -10.46 16.93
CA GLY A 66 7.41 -9.05 17.05
C GLY A 66 7.68 -8.39 15.69
N GLY A 67 7.65 -7.08 15.68
CA GLY A 67 7.88 -6.28 14.48
C GLY A 67 6.59 -5.74 13.87
N HIS A 68 6.62 -5.45 12.59
CA HIS A 68 5.49 -4.86 11.86
C HIS A 68 5.49 -5.34 10.41
N ASP A 69 4.36 -5.21 9.75
CA ASP A 69 4.30 -5.41 8.32
C ASP A 69 4.73 -4.13 7.59
N TRP A 70 5.28 -4.30 6.40
CA TRP A 70 5.82 -3.20 5.61
C TRP A 70 5.65 -3.46 4.12
N CYS A 71 5.61 -2.39 3.35
CA CYS A 71 5.61 -2.44 1.90
C CYS A 71 6.47 -1.31 1.33
N ILE A 72 7.24 -1.62 0.31
CA ILE A 72 8.09 -0.66 -0.37
C ILE A 72 7.41 -0.28 -1.69
N ILE A 73 7.22 1.02 -1.88
CA ILE A 73 6.59 1.57 -3.06
C ILE A 73 7.61 2.44 -3.79
N GLN A 74 7.79 2.19 -5.09
CA GLN A 74 8.52 3.09 -5.96
C GLN A 74 7.52 4.03 -6.59
N LEU A 75 7.67 5.33 -6.35
CA LEU A 75 6.79 6.33 -6.94
C LEU A 75 6.99 6.40 -8.45
N ALA A 76 5.98 6.87 -9.17
CA ALA A 76 5.98 6.93 -10.63
C ALA A 76 7.12 7.81 -11.18
N THR A 77 7.48 8.86 -10.45
CA THR A 77 8.53 9.79 -10.81
C THR A 77 9.06 10.46 -9.54
N PRO A 78 10.27 11.01 -9.54
CA PRO A 78 10.72 11.87 -8.46
C PRO A 78 9.79 13.07 -8.30
N GLY A 79 9.62 13.53 -7.07
CA GLY A 79 8.74 14.65 -6.80
C GLY A 79 8.77 15.04 -5.34
N ILE A 80 7.97 16.05 -5.01
CA ILE A 80 7.81 16.52 -3.63
C ILE A 80 6.54 15.91 -3.05
N ILE A 81 6.69 15.22 -1.91
CA ILE A 81 5.55 14.63 -1.21
C ILE A 81 4.94 15.71 -0.31
N HIS A 82 3.70 16.08 -0.61
CA HIS A 82 2.96 17.07 0.21
C HIS A 82 2.15 16.41 1.32
N GLY A 83 1.79 15.16 1.16
CA GLY A 83 1.05 14.42 2.15
C GLY A 83 0.85 12.98 1.73
N VAL A 84 0.41 12.14 2.67
CA VAL A 84 0.11 10.74 2.42
C VAL A 84 -1.25 10.43 3.01
N ASP A 85 -2.09 9.79 2.23
CA ASP A 85 -3.42 9.35 2.66
C ASP A 85 -3.40 7.81 2.72
N ILE A 86 -3.50 7.28 3.93
CA ILE A 86 -3.55 5.84 4.16
C ILE A 86 -5.01 5.47 4.39
N ASP A 87 -5.59 4.80 3.41
CA ASP A 87 -7.00 4.47 3.39
C ASP A 87 -7.22 3.02 3.84
N THR A 88 -7.91 2.86 4.94
CA THR A 88 -8.30 1.55 5.48
C THR A 88 -9.78 1.25 5.24
N ASN A 89 -10.39 1.88 4.25
CA ASN A 89 -11.81 1.73 3.95
C ASN A 89 -12.18 0.26 3.75
N HIS A 90 -13.30 -0.17 4.33
CA HIS A 90 -13.80 -1.56 4.33
C HIS A 90 -13.00 -2.55 5.19
N PHE A 91 -11.83 -2.19 5.70
CA PHE A 91 -11.09 -3.02 6.67
C PHE A 91 -11.50 -2.64 8.08
N LEU A 92 -12.74 -2.94 8.44
CA LEU A 92 -13.39 -2.36 9.62
C LEU A 92 -12.83 -2.88 10.95
N GLY A 93 -12.41 -4.13 11.01
CA GLY A 93 -11.90 -4.72 12.25
C GLY A 93 -10.46 -5.23 12.15
N ASN A 94 -9.87 -5.15 10.96
CA ASN A 94 -8.58 -5.79 10.67
C ASN A 94 -7.53 -4.82 10.13
N HIS A 95 -7.75 -3.51 10.25
CA HIS A 95 -6.72 -2.55 9.89
C HIS A 95 -5.77 -2.31 11.07
N PRO A 96 -4.50 -1.95 10.82
CA PRO A 96 -3.57 -1.60 11.89
C PRO A 96 -3.97 -0.27 12.53
N PRO A 97 -3.75 -0.10 13.84
CA PRO A 97 -4.07 1.15 14.51
C PRO A 97 -3.12 2.30 14.15
N HIS A 98 -1.91 1.97 13.70
CA HIS A 98 -0.89 2.96 13.38
C HIS A 98 -0.14 2.56 12.12
N ALA A 99 0.39 3.57 11.44
CA ALA A 99 1.29 3.38 10.30
C ALA A 99 2.37 4.47 10.35
N SER A 100 3.52 4.18 9.75
CA SER A 100 4.59 5.15 9.58
C SER A 100 5.04 5.14 8.12
N ILE A 101 5.59 6.27 7.70
CA ILE A 101 6.09 6.45 6.33
C ILE A 101 7.53 6.94 6.41
N GLU A 102 8.39 6.31 5.64
CA GLU A 102 9.74 6.80 5.39
C GLU A 102 9.91 6.92 3.89
N ALA A 103 10.68 7.90 3.44
CA ALA A 103 10.92 8.10 2.02
C ALA A 103 12.36 8.51 1.78
N CYS A 104 12.88 8.16 0.60
CA CYS A 104 14.20 8.56 0.17
C CYS A 104 14.22 8.79 -1.33
N TYR A 105 15.20 9.54 -1.81
CA TYR A 105 15.47 9.73 -3.23
C TYR A 105 16.71 8.92 -3.60
N ILE A 106 16.57 8.06 -4.61
CA ILE A 106 17.66 7.20 -5.08
C ILE A 106 17.88 7.44 -6.56
N GLN A 107 19.07 7.91 -6.91
CA GLN A 107 19.41 8.21 -8.30
C GLN A 107 19.65 6.95 -9.14
N ASN A 108 20.23 5.91 -8.55
CA ASN A 108 20.57 4.69 -9.26
C ASN A 108 19.88 3.49 -8.58
N THR A 109 18.72 3.13 -9.08
CA THR A 109 17.90 2.03 -8.54
C THR A 109 18.57 0.66 -8.68
N LYS A 110 19.55 0.50 -9.58
CA LYS A 110 20.28 -0.76 -9.77
C LYS A 110 21.20 -1.08 -8.59
N LYS A 111 21.51 -0.10 -7.75
CA LYS A 111 22.38 -0.29 -6.56
C LYS A 111 21.61 -0.46 -5.27
N ILE A 112 20.29 -0.57 -5.33
CA ILE A 112 19.47 -0.71 -4.13
C ILE A 112 19.64 -2.13 -3.56
N LYS A 113 19.87 -2.20 -2.26
CA LYS A 113 19.83 -3.44 -1.52
C LYS A 113 18.45 -3.57 -0.86
N TRP A 114 17.66 -4.48 -1.36
CA TRP A 114 16.32 -4.71 -0.83
C TRP A 114 16.36 -5.56 0.43
N PRO A 115 15.46 -5.32 1.41
CA PRO A 115 15.37 -6.19 2.58
C PRO A 115 14.98 -7.61 2.17
N LYS A 116 15.38 -8.57 2.99
CA LYS A 116 14.99 -9.97 2.78
C LYS A 116 13.61 -10.21 3.36
N ILE A 117 12.81 -10.99 2.67
CA ILE A 117 11.53 -11.48 3.17
C ILE A 117 11.81 -12.73 4.01
N GLU A 118 11.34 -12.73 5.25
CA GLU A 118 11.44 -13.87 6.16
C GLU A 118 10.22 -14.78 6.07
#